data_801d09add4cf0a9e326a3ac9f865cb3d
#
_entry.id   801d09add4cf0a9e326a3ac9f865cb3d
#
_cell.length_a   1.000
_cell.length_b   1.000
_cell.length_c   1.000
_cell.angle_alpha   90.00
_cell.angle_beta   90.00
_cell.angle_gamma   90.00
#
_symmetry.space_group_name_H-M   'P 1'
#
loop_
_entity.id
_entity.type
_entity.pdbx_description
1 polymer ?
#
loop_
_entity_poly.entity_id
_entity_poly.type
_entity_poly.pdbx_seq_one_letter_code
_entity_poly.pdbx_strand_id
1 'polypeptide(L)'
;AIILTTLLLFVIPSIGKDMVEVNFAVINKIYPTWHALYRNVDESTVMKLAAHHDVKTYGLRSDAGYMNLEDATVSMMYMDRTGMELYKVKLKEGQLPQKENDIVVSKGILEALGQNGKIGDTITVPYQILKDDGLDYTKEKDFRICGFLADNESSKEQKQYTSLVSEAFLKAEIPVEQVKYRFLLQVNGQKGNTTADYTETIQNIARQFGISEDDMNINKEYLAANYVDPATIPVIVGIMLIVVLAGIIPIYSVFFVFFKQRGRAF
;
A
#
# COMPACT_ATOMS: atom_id res chain seq x y z
N ALA A 1 0.01 16.96 -44.20
CA ALA A 1 0.87 17.38 -43.08
C ALA A 1 0.03 18.03 -41.98
N ILE A 2 -0.70 19.13 -42.22
CA ILE A 2 -1.45 19.90 -41.21
C ILE A 2 -2.46 19.01 -40.48
N ILE A 3 -3.25 18.21 -41.20
CA ILE A 3 -4.24 17.29 -40.63
C ILE A 3 -3.56 16.27 -39.70
N LEU A 4 -2.45 15.67 -40.13
CA LEU A 4 -1.72 14.69 -39.33
C LEU A 4 -1.11 15.32 -38.07
N THR A 5 -0.56 16.53 -38.16
CA THR A 5 -0.01 17.24 -37.01
C THR A 5 -1.09 17.62 -36.03
N THR A 6 -2.24 18.10 -36.51
CA THR A 6 -3.39 18.42 -35.65
C THR A 6 -3.94 17.15 -34.96
N LEU A 7 -4.02 16.04 -35.70
CA LEU A 7 -4.46 14.75 -35.12
C LEU A 7 -3.49 14.30 -34.01
N LEU A 8 -2.19 14.35 -34.24
CA LEU A 8 -1.17 13.99 -33.25
C LEU A 8 -1.23 14.88 -31.98
N LEU A 9 -1.48 16.19 -32.18
CA LEU A 9 -1.62 17.14 -31.07
C LEU A 9 -2.80 16.81 -30.11
N PHE A 10 -3.85 16.18 -30.63
CA PHE A 10 -5.00 15.77 -29.80
C PHE A 10 -4.92 14.32 -29.33
N VAL A 11 -4.45 13.41 -30.18
CA VAL A 11 -4.44 11.96 -29.88
C VAL A 11 -3.38 11.62 -28.83
N ILE A 12 -2.16 12.18 -28.93
CA ILE A 12 -1.10 11.86 -27.97
C ILE A 12 -1.46 12.25 -26.52
N PRO A 13 -1.93 13.49 -26.25
CA PRO A 13 -2.36 13.87 -24.90
C PRO A 13 -3.58 13.06 -24.39
N SER A 14 -4.51 12.70 -25.28
CA SER A 14 -5.68 11.89 -24.92
C SER A 14 -5.26 10.49 -24.47
N ILE A 15 -4.43 9.80 -25.25
CA ILE A 15 -3.90 8.49 -24.88
C ILE A 15 -3.11 8.56 -23.58
N GLY A 16 -2.29 9.59 -23.40
CA GLY A 16 -1.53 9.81 -22.18
C GLY A 16 -2.43 9.96 -20.95
N LYS A 17 -3.51 10.73 -21.08
CA LYS A 17 -4.50 10.90 -20.02
C LYS A 17 -5.19 9.58 -19.67
N ASP A 18 -5.68 8.85 -20.68
CA ASP A 18 -6.37 7.58 -20.49
C ASP A 18 -5.45 6.54 -19.79
N MET A 19 -4.18 6.48 -20.18
CA MET A 19 -3.20 5.60 -19.54
C MET A 19 -2.96 5.97 -18.05
N VAL A 20 -2.89 7.26 -17.74
CA VAL A 20 -2.74 7.73 -16.35
C VAL A 20 -3.98 7.40 -15.53
N GLU A 21 -5.19 7.64 -16.08
CA GLU A 21 -6.44 7.32 -15.38
C GLU A 21 -6.59 5.82 -15.13
N VAL A 22 -6.25 4.97 -16.11
CA VAL A 22 -6.27 3.51 -15.95
C VAL A 22 -5.25 3.08 -14.90
N ASN A 23 -4.02 3.57 -14.95
CA ASN A 23 -2.99 3.25 -13.96
C ASN A 23 -3.42 3.69 -12.55
N PHE A 24 -3.92 4.91 -12.40
CA PHE A 24 -4.49 5.41 -11.16
C PHE A 24 -5.59 4.49 -10.61
N ALA A 25 -6.55 4.10 -11.46
CA ALA A 25 -7.65 3.24 -11.06
C ALA A 25 -7.15 1.84 -10.61
N VAL A 26 -6.20 1.26 -11.34
CA VAL A 26 -5.61 -0.05 -11.00
C VAL A 26 -4.84 0.02 -9.69
N ILE A 27 -3.93 0.99 -9.56
CA ILE A 27 -3.12 1.16 -8.34
C ILE A 27 -4.06 1.39 -7.14
N ASN A 28 -5.01 2.32 -7.26
CA ASN A 28 -5.96 2.60 -6.18
C ASN A 28 -6.95 1.47 -5.88
N LYS A 29 -7.07 0.48 -6.74
CA LYS A 29 -7.87 -0.72 -6.48
C LYS A 29 -7.10 -1.81 -5.76
N ILE A 30 -5.84 -2.02 -6.13
CA ILE A 30 -5.04 -3.18 -5.73
C ILE A 30 -4.09 -2.84 -4.58
N TYR A 31 -3.40 -1.71 -4.65
CA TYR A 31 -2.34 -1.36 -3.70
C TYR A 31 -2.89 -0.79 -2.38
N PRO A 32 -2.17 -1.00 -1.27
CA PRO A 32 -2.44 -0.33 -0.01
C PRO A 32 -2.42 1.20 -0.16
N THR A 33 -3.17 1.89 0.70
CA THR A 33 -3.31 3.36 0.62
C THR A 33 -2.41 4.12 1.61
N TRP A 34 -1.63 3.44 2.43
CA TRP A 34 -0.64 4.10 3.28
C TRP A 34 0.47 4.75 2.43
N HIS A 35 0.99 5.89 2.89
CA HIS A 35 2.11 6.59 2.23
C HIS A 35 3.45 5.96 2.61
N ALA A 36 3.59 5.57 3.87
CA ALA A 36 4.75 4.86 4.37
C ALA A 36 4.39 3.90 5.51
N LEU A 37 5.34 3.01 5.79
CA LEU A 37 5.30 2.05 6.87
C LEU A 37 6.63 2.12 7.62
N TYR A 38 6.56 2.32 8.95
CA TYR A 38 7.71 2.23 9.84
C TYR A 38 7.66 0.90 10.58
N ARG A 39 8.76 0.16 10.59
CA ARG A 39 8.91 -1.14 11.27
C ARG A 39 9.50 -0.96 12.66
N ASN A 40 9.42 -2.00 13.46
CA ASN A 40 10.07 -2.11 14.76
C ASN A 40 9.73 -0.98 15.75
N VAL A 41 8.53 -0.40 15.63
CA VAL A 41 8.08 0.72 16.45
C VAL A 41 7.51 0.20 17.77
N ASP A 42 8.04 0.65 18.91
CA ASP A 42 7.49 0.35 20.23
C ASP A 42 6.23 1.19 20.54
N GLU A 43 5.47 0.77 21.57
CA GLU A 43 4.21 1.42 21.94
C GLU A 43 4.38 2.90 22.31
N SER A 44 5.48 3.27 22.96
CA SER A 44 5.76 4.65 23.35
C SER A 44 6.00 5.55 22.14
N THR A 45 6.70 5.04 21.15
CA THR A 45 6.95 5.72 19.88
C THR A 45 5.70 5.78 19.02
N VAL A 46 4.86 4.74 19.02
CA VAL A 46 3.53 4.77 18.38
C VAL A 46 2.71 5.96 18.86
N MET A 47 2.63 6.17 20.17
CA MET A 47 1.85 7.30 20.74
C MET A 47 2.39 8.67 20.29
N LYS A 48 3.70 8.82 20.20
CA LYS A 48 4.35 10.07 19.76
C LYS A 48 4.14 10.31 18.27
N LEU A 49 4.31 9.26 17.44
CA LEU A 49 4.05 9.32 16.00
C LEU A 49 2.59 9.65 15.71
N ALA A 50 1.65 9.03 16.43
CA ALA A 50 0.23 9.28 16.29
C ALA A 50 -0.18 10.74 16.60
N ALA A 51 0.56 11.39 17.49
CA ALA A 51 0.36 12.80 17.85
C ALA A 51 1.11 13.79 16.95
N HIS A 52 1.89 13.32 15.98
CA HIS A 52 2.68 14.20 15.11
C HIS A 52 1.79 14.97 14.14
N HIS A 53 2.00 16.29 14.03
CA HIS A 53 1.13 17.20 13.25
C HIS A 53 1.03 16.87 11.76
N ASP A 54 2.07 16.26 11.18
CA ASP A 54 2.06 15.85 9.77
C ASP A 54 1.39 14.49 9.53
N VAL A 55 1.10 13.73 10.58
CA VAL A 55 0.38 12.45 10.45
C VAL A 55 -1.11 12.73 10.32
N LYS A 56 -1.68 12.41 9.18
CA LYS A 56 -3.10 12.54 8.88
C LYS A 56 -3.92 11.39 9.44
N THR A 57 -3.43 10.20 9.24
CA THR A 57 -4.07 8.94 9.62
C THR A 57 -2.99 7.90 9.83
N TYR A 58 -3.20 7.03 10.81
CA TYR A 58 -2.30 5.91 11.03
C TYR A 58 -3.09 4.63 11.31
N GLY A 59 -2.46 3.51 11.06
CA GLY A 59 -2.93 2.17 11.41
C GLY A 59 -1.78 1.33 11.95
N LEU A 60 -2.12 0.33 12.73
CA LEU A 60 -1.15 -0.55 13.38
C LEU A 60 -1.28 -1.98 12.88
N ARG A 61 -0.12 -2.62 12.72
CA ARG A 61 0.01 -4.05 12.51
C ARG A 61 1.16 -4.55 13.38
N SER A 62 1.03 -5.75 13.94
CA SER A 62 2.11 -6.46 14.62
C SER A 62 2.07 -7.92 14.25
N ASP A 63 3.22 -8.49 13.91
CA ASP A 63 3.33 -9.91 13.62
C ASP A 63 3.46 -10.65 14.97
N ALA A 64 2.50 -11.51 15.29
CA ALA A 64 2.47 -12.26 16.54
C ALA A 64 3.22 -13.58 16.44
N GLY A 65 3.15 -14.26 15.30
CA GLY A 65 3.78 -15.56 15.12
C GLY A 65 3.23 -16.31 13.91
N TYR A 66 3.36 -17.62 13.96
CA TYR A 66 2.98 -18.49 12.84
C TYR A 66 2.31 -19.79 13.35
N MET A 67 1.43 -20.32 12.51
CA MET A 67 1.02 -21.71 12.58
C MET A 67 1.76 -22.45 11.46
N ASN A 68 2.67 -23.35 11.82
CA ASN A 68 3.33 -24.22 10.86
C ASN A 68 2.53 -25.53 10.81
N LEU A 69 1.67 -25.61 9.80
CA LEU A 69 0.86 -26.78 9.52
C LEU A 69 1.58 -27.68 8.51
N GLU A 70 1.22 -28.96 8.43
CA GLU A 70 1.90 -29.92 7.55
C GLU A 70 1.95 -29.43 6.10
N ASP A 71 0.85 -28.86 5.63
CA ASP A 71 0.66 -28.45 4.24
C ASP A 71 0.49 -26.94 4.04
N ALA A 72 0.59 -26.12 5.09
CA ALA A 72 0.34 -24.69 5.00
C ALA A 72 1.10 -23.88 6.05
N THR A 73 1.40 -22.64 5.72
CA THR A 73 1.92 -21.66 6.68
C THR A 73 0.90 -20.57 6.89
N VAL A 74 0.58 -20.28 8.15
CA VAL A 74 -0.36 -19.23 8.50
C VAL A 74 0.34 -18.17 9.33
N SER A 75 0.41 -16.95 8.83
CA SER A 75 0.90 -15.81 9.62
C SER A 75 -0.19 -15.35 10.59
N MET A 76 0.13 -15.29 11.88
CA MET A 76 -0.73 -14.72 12.92
C MET A 76 -0.32 -13.27 13.16
N MET A 77 -1.25 -12.34 13.00
CA MET A 77 -0.95 -10.93 13.18
C MET A 77 -2.08 -10.18 13.87
N TYR A 78 -1.70 -9.16 14.61
CA TYR A 78 -2.62 -8.11 15.03
C TYR A 78 -2.71 -7.04 13.95
N MET A 79 -3.89 -6.53 13.71
CA MET A 79 -4.12 -5.36 12.87
C MET A 79 -5.34 -4.60 13.39
N ASP A 80 -5.18 -3.29 13.60
CA ASP A 80 -6.30 -2.45 13.97
C ASP A 80 -7.21 -2.14 12.77
N ARG A 81 -8.35 -1.53 13.02
CA ARG A 81 -9.32 -1.20 11.97
C ARG A 81 -8.72 -0.32 10.88
N THR A 82 -7.97 0.71 11.28
CA THR A 82 -7.35 1.64 10.33
C THR A 82 -6.25 0.94 9.51
N GLY A 83 -5.47 0.06 10.14
CA GLY A 83 -4.50 -0.77 9.45
C GLY A 83 -5.14 -1.63 8.36
N MET A 84 -6.28 -2.25 8.67
CA MET A 84 -7.04 -3.01 7.67
C MET A 84 -7.52 -2.13 6.51
N GLU A 85 -8.03 -0.94 6.80
CA GLU A 85 -8.47 0.02 5.78
C GLU A 85 -7.30 0.45 4.89
N LEU A 86 -6.15 0.77 5.48
CA LEU A 86 -4.95 1.17 4.77
C LEU A 86 -4.34 0.04 3.93
N TYR A 87 -4.45 -1.22 4.38
CA TYR A 87 -4.05 -2.41 3.61
C TYR A 87 -5.14 -2.90 2.66
N LYS A 88 -6.35 -2.34 2.71
CA LYS A 88 -7.55 -2.80 1.97
C LYS A 88 -7.95 -4.24 2.29
N VAL A 89 -7.61 -4.70 3.47
CA VAL A 89 -8.06 -5.99 3.97
C VAL A 89 -9.49 -5.84 4.48
N LYS A 90 -10.37 -6.75 4.08
CA LYS A 90 -11.77 -6.74 4.49
C LYS A 90 -12.15 -8.08 5.09
N LEU A 91 -12.88 -8.03 6.20
CA LEU A 91 -13.57 -9.21 6.68
C LEU A 91 -14.65 -9.61 5.67
N LYS A 92 -14.78 -10.90 5.43
CA LYS A 92 -15.89 -11.47 4.69
C LYS A 92 -17.17 -11.47 5.53
N GLU A 93 -17.01 -11.80 6.82
CA GLU A 93 -18.08 -11.82 7.82
C GLU A 93 -17.51 -11.73 9.24
N GLY A 94 -18.35 -11.35 10.21
CA GLY A 94 -17.98 -11.27 11.61
C GLY A 94 -17.37 -9.93 12.01
N GLN A 95 -16.50 -9.97 13.01
CA GLN A 95 -15.85 -8.79 13.61
C GLN A 95 -14.38 -9.03 13.88
N LEU A 96 -13.62 -7.94 14.10
CA LEU A 96 -12.22 -8.02 14.51
C LEU A 96 -12.08 -8.66 15.91
N PRO A 97 -10.98 -9.39 16.15
CA PRO A 97 -10.68 -9.99 17.45
C PRO A 97 -10.52 -8.89 18.51
N GLN A 98 -11.17 -9.06 19.64
CA GLN A 98 -11.09 -8.12 20.78
C GLN A 98 -10.56 -8.79 22.03
N LYS A 99 -10.97 -10.03 22.27
CA LYS A 99 -10.54 -10.81 23.43
C LYS A 99 -9.30 -11.62 23.10
N GLU A 100 -8.54 -11.99 24.10
CA GLU A 100 -7.33 -12.80 23.99
C GLU A 100 -7.54 -14.09 23.18
N ASN A 101 -8.68 -14.73 23.34
CA ASN A 101 -9.01 -15.98 22.66
C ASN A 101 -9.85 -15.79 21.38
N ASP A 102 -9.99 -14.57 20.87
CA ASP A 102 -10.67 -14.34 19.61
C ASP A 102 -9.69 -14.49 18.44
N ILE A 103 -10.16 -15.14 17.37
CA ILE A 103 -9.39 -15.27 16.13
C ILE A 103 -10.26 -15.03 14.90
N VAL A 104 -9.70 -14.40 13.91
CA VAL A 104 -10.24 -14.36 12.54
C VAL A 104 -9.42 -15.31 11.69
N VAL A 105 -10.09 -16.20 11.01
CA VAL A 105 -9.50 -17.22 10.13
C VAL A 105 -10.06 -17.12 8.72
N SER A 106 -9.57 -17.96 7.82
CA SER A 106 -10.18 -18.19 6.52
C SER A 106 -10.61 -19.66 6.38
N LYS A 107 -11.33 -19.97 5.30
CA LYS A 107 -11.70 -21.35 5.04
C LYS A 107 -10.48 -22.23 4.79
N GLY A 108 -9.49 -21.70 4.05
CA GLY A 108 -8.25 -22.41 3.79
C GLY A 108 -7.46 -22.74 5.06
N ILE A 109 -7.53 -21.88 6.08
CA ILE A 109 -6.91 -22.17 7.40
C ILE A 109 -7.63 -23.32 8.10
N LEU A 110 -8.97 -23.33 8.11
CA LEU A 110 -9.73 -24.41 8.71
C LEU A 110 -9.48 -25.75 8.02
N GLU A 111 -9.43 -25.77 6.69
CA GLU A 111 -9.08 -26.93 5.90
C GLU A 111 -7.69 -27.47 6.24
N ALA A 112 -6.70 -26.56 6.34
CA ALA A 112 -5.33 -26.93 6.69
C ALA A 112 -5.19 -27.44 8.13
N LEU A 113 -6.04 -26.97 9.05
CA LEU A 113 -6.15 -27.49 10.42
C LEU A 113 -6.90 -28.82 10.50
N GLY A 114 -7.55 -29.27 9.41
CA GLY A 114 -8.44 -30.44 9.45
C GLY A 114 -9.69 -30.21 10.31
N GLN A 115 -10.09 -28.94 10.53
CA GLN A 115 -11.20 -28.56 11.38
C GLN A 115 -12.29 -27.85 10.58
N ASN A 116 -13.50 -27.85 11.11
CA ASN A 116 -14.61 -27.08 10.60
C ASN A 116 -15.09 -26.12 11.69
N GLY A 117 -15.66 -25.00 11.29
CA GLY A 117 -16.18 -24.04 12.26
C GLY A 117 -16.94 -22.90 11.59
N LYS A 118 -17.77 -22.24 12.37
CA LYS A 118 -18.50 -21.01 12.06
C LYS A 118 -18.24 -19.97 13.15
N ILE A 119 -18.69 -18.76 12.96
CA ILE A 119 -18.57 -17.70 13.97
C ILE A 119 -19.20 -18.16 15.29
N GLY A 120 -18.42 -18.03 16.36
CA GLY A 120 -18.76 -18.45 17.71
C GLY A 120 -18.23 -19.82 18.12
N ASP A 121 -17.86 -20.68 17.18
CA ASP A 121 -17.26 -21.98 17.47
C ASP A 121 -15.82 -21.83 17.98
N THR A 122 -15.36 -22.81 18.72
CA THR A 122 -13.99 -22.91 19.24
C THR A 122 -13.19 -23.87 18.37
N ILE A 123 -11.97 -23.48 18.04
CA ILE A 123 -10.99 -24.30 17.33
C ILE A 123 -9.69 -24.34 18.13
N THR A 124 -9.00 -25.48 18.10
CA THR A 124 -7.67 -25.62 18.69
C THR A 124 -6.61 -25.29 17.63
N VAL A 125 -5.73 -24.37 17.95
CA VAL A 125 -4.73 -23.85 17.01
C VAL A 125 -3.34 -24.09 17.57
N PRO A 126 -2.47 -24.85 16.85
CA PRO A 126 -1.04 -24.92 17.14
C PRO A 126 -0.33 -23.66 16.62
N TYR A 127 0.47 -23.01 17.44
CA TYR A 127 1.16 -21.79 17.06
C TYR A 127 2.53 -21.63 17.71
N GLN A 128 3.35 -20.79 17.11
CA GLN A 128 4.65 -20.35 17.62
C GLN A 128 4.67 -18.83 17.64
N ILE A 129 5.12 -18.24 18.73
CA ILE A 129 5.28 -16.80 18.89
C ILE A 129 6.59 -16.35 18.25
N LEU A 130 6.55 -15.24 17.53
CA LEU A 130 7.73 -14.58 17.00
C LEU A 130 8.35 -13.69 18.09
N LYS A 131 9.59 -14.01 18.47
CA LYS A 131 10.40 -13.24 19.43
C LYS A 131 11.62 -12.67 18.74
N ASP A 132 12.37 -11.80 19.41
CA ASP A 132 13.58 -11.18 18.88
C ASP A 132 14.68 -12.22 18.51
N ASP A 133 14.72 -13.34 19.19
CA ASP A 133 15.65 -14.46 18.97
C ASP A 133 15.11 -15.56 18.04
N GLY A 134 13.92 -15.37 17.48
CA GLY A 134 13.27 -16.30 16.55
C GLY A 134 11.92 -16.82 17.03
N LEU A 135 11.49 -17.97 16.48
CA LEU A 135 10.24 -18.59 16.86
C LEU A 135 10.39 -19.37 18.16
N ASP A 136 9.43 -19.21 19.06
CA ASP A 136 9.31 -19.99 20.30
C ASP A 136 8.89 -21.45 20.00
N TYR A 137 8.82 -22.28 21.05
CA TYR A 137 8.27 -23.63 20.92
C TYR A 137 6.78 -23.60 20.53
N THR A 138 6.32 -24.67 19.89
CA THR A 138 4.91 -24.80 19.51
C THR A 138 4.02 -24.94 20.75
N LYS A 139 3.00 -24.09 20.81
CA LYS A 139 1.93 -24.09 21.80
C LYS A 139 0.62 -24.47 21.13
N GLU A 140 -0.36 -24.86 21.91
CA GLU A 140 -1.74 -25.04 21.48
C GLU A 140 -2.65 -24.18 22.33
N LYS A 141 -3.66 -23.58 21.70
CA LYS A 141 -4.67 -22.77 22.38
C LYS A 141 -6.01 -22.89 21.70
N ASP A 142 -7.05 -22.85 22.50
CA ASP A 142 -8.42 -22.79 22.03
C ASP A 142 -8.81 -21.35 21.74
N PHE A 143 -9.15 -21.10 20.46
CA PHE A 143 -9.63 -19.81 19.98
C PHE A 143 -11.08 -19.87 19.57
N ARG A 144 -11.81 -18.81 19.86
CA ARG A 144 -13.16 -18.59 19.36
C ARG A 144 -13.10 -17.86 18.02
N ILE A 145 -13.68 -18.44 16.99
CA ILE A 145 -13.82 -17.79 15.69
C ILE A 145 -14.75 -16.59 15.83
N CYS A 146 -14.23 -15.37 15.60
CA CYS A 146 -15.01 -14.14 15.66
C CYS A 146 -15.26 -13.52 14.26
N GLY A 147 -14.61 -14.00 13.23
CA GLY A 147 -14.79 -13.54 11.86
C GLY A 147 -14.04 -14.37 10.84
N PHE A 148 -14.30 -14.08 9.59
CA PHE A 148 -13.64 -14.72 8.45
C PHE A 148 -13.01 -13.72 7.49
N LEU A 149 -11.80 -14.04 7.03
CA LEU A 149 -11.17 -13.43 5.85
C LEU A 149 -11.54 -14.20 4.59
N ALA A 150 -11.49 -13.53 3.46
CA ALA A 150 -11.56 -14.20 2.16
C ALA A 150 -10.16 -14.72 1.78
N ASP A 151 -10.07 -15.96 1.33
CA ASP A 151 -8.88 -16.46 0.66
C ASP A 151 -8.83 -15.90 -0.76
N ASN A 152 -7.67 -15.43 -1.17
CA ASN A 152 -7.39 -15.11 -2.57
C ASN A 152 -6.76 -16.32 -3.28
N GLU A 153 -6.71 -16.32 -4.60
CA GLU A 153 -6.18 -17.43 -5.38
C GLU A 153 -4.69 -17.69 -5.05
N SER A 154 -3.89 -16.62 -4.90
CA SER A 154 -2.47 -16.77 -4.55
C SER A 154 -2.27 -17.42 -3.18
N SER A 155 -3.11 -17.10 -2.20
CA SER A 155 -3.05 -17.73 -0.87
C SER A 155 -3.34 -19.22 -0.94
N LYS A 156 -4.28 -19.63 -1.77
CA LYS A 156 -4.63 -21.04 -1.97
C LYS A 156 -3.53 -21.79 -2.72
N GLU A 157 -3.01 -21.22 -3.78
CA GLU A 157 -1.94 -21.84 -4.59
C GLU A 157 -0.66 -22.04 -3.79
N GLN A 158 -0.26 -21.02 -3.00
CA GLN A 158 0.95 -21.06 -2.20
C GLN A 158 0.75 -21.70 -0.83
N LYS A 159 -0.49 -22.02 -0.45
CA LYS A 159 -0.87 -22.48 0.90
C LYS A 159 -0.32 -21.56 2.00
N GLN A 160 -0.36 -20.26 1.75
CA GLN A 160 0.07 -19.21 2.66
C GLN A 160 -1.13 -18.35 3.04
N TYR A 161 -1.50 -18.38 4.30
CA TYR A 161 -2.68 -17.72 4.82
C TYR A 161 -2.33 -16.69 5.89
N THR A 162 -3.29 -15.85 6.20
CA THR A 162 -3.20 -14.88 7.29
C THR A 162 -4.38 -15.05 8.22
N SER A 163 -4.11 -15.12 9.51
CA SER A 163 -5.09 -15.03 10.58
C SER A 163 -4.91 -13.73 11.35
N LEU A 164 -6.00 -13.20 11.92
CA LEU A 164 -5.92 -12.03 12.80
C LEU A 164 -6.19 -12.46 14.24
N VAL A 165 -5.38 -11.94 15.14
CA VAL A 165 -5.52 -12.06 16.59
C VAL A 165 -5.72 -10.69 17.22
N SER A 166 -6.18 -10.65 18.47
CA SER A 166 -6.40 -9.40 19.19
C SER A 166 -5.08 -8.79 19.70
N GLU A 167 -5.12 -7.52 20.02
CA GLU A 167 -4.02 -6.87 20.75
C GLU A 167 -3.87 -7.48 22.17
N ALA A 168 -4.98 -7.92 22.76
CA ALA A 168 -4.95 -8.60 24.05
C ALA A 168 -4.15 -9.92 23.99
N PHE A 169 -4.31 -10.70 22.91
CA PHE A 169 -3.50 -11.89 22.67
C PHE A 169 -2.01 -11.53 22.53
N LEU A 170 -1.71 -10.50 21.72
CA LEU A 170 -0.33 -10.05 21.50
C LEU A 170 0.36 -9.70 22.81
N LYS A 171 -0.31 -8.90 23.67
CA LYS A 171 0.21 -8.46 24.97
C LYS A 171 0.24 -9.57 26.04
N ALA A 172 -0.55 -10.62 25.88
CA ALA A 172 -0.51 -11.78 26.77
C ALA A 172 0.64 -12.74 26.45
N GLU A 173 0.98 -12.88 25.15
CA GLU A 173 1.98 -13.85 24.70
C GLU A 173 3.38 -13.25 24.55
N ILE A 174 3.49 -11.94 24.35
CA ILE A 174 4.76 -11.22 24.12
C ILE A 174 4.92 -10.17 25.23
N PRO A 175 6.07 -10.12 25.93
CA PRO A 175 6.36 -9.06 26.89
C PRO A 175 6.18 -7.68 26.25
N VAL A 176 5.58 -6.75 26.94
CA VAL A 176 5.17 -5.43 26.39
C VAL A 176 6.36 -4.68 25.76
N GLU A 177 7.55 -4.79 26.33
CA GLU A 177 8.79 -4.21 25.83
C GLU A 177 9.29 -4.84 24.53
N GLN A 178 8.86 -6.06 24.21
CA GLN A 178 9.22 -6.77 22.98
C GLN A 178 8.15 -6.65 21.89
N VAL A 179 6.96 -6.12 22.22
CA VAL A 179 5.93 -5.89 21.22
C VAL A 179 6.41 -4.80 20.26
N LYS A 180 6.52 -5.15 18.97
CA LYS A 180 6.89 -4.24 17.89
C LYS A 180 5.74 -4.09 16.92
N TYR A 181 5.46 -2.84 16.58
CA TYR A 181 4.43 -2.50 15.62
C TYR A 181 5.05 -2.08 14.28
N ARG A 182 4.30 -2.35 13.23
CA ARG A 182 4.44 -1.66 11.96
C ARG A 182 3.45 -0.51 11.98
N PHE A 183 3.97 0.70 12.01
CA PHE A 183 3.20 1.93 11.99
C PHE A 183 2.98 2.36 10.54
N LEU A 184 1.74 2.20 10.08
CA LEU A 184 1.30 2.62 8.76
C LEU A 184 0.86 4.07 8.85
N LEU A 185 1.28 4.93 7.95
CA LEU A 185 0.86 6.32 8.00
C LEU A 185 0.44 6.87 6.64
N GLN A 186 -0.50 7.78 6.67
CA GLN A 186 -0.72 8.80 5.66
C GLN A 186 -0.34 10.14 6.26
N VAL A 187 0.43 10.93 5.52
CA VAL A 187 0.79 12.29 5.93
C VAL A 187 -0.21 13.30 5.36
N ASN A 188 -0.31 14.46 6.01
CA ASN A 188 -1.13 15.58 5.57
C ASN A 188 -0.71 16.05 4.17
N GLY A 189 -1.61 16.79 3.48
CA GLY A 189 -1.32 17.38 2.18
C GLY A 189 -0.11 18.30 2.25
N GLN A 190 0.83 18.09 1.34
CA GLN A 190 2.07 18.85 1.27
C GLN A 190 1.94 20.05 0.32
N LYS A 191 2.69 21.12 0.57
CA LYS A 191 2.57 22.41 -0.13
C LYS A 191 2.71 22.28 -1.65
N GLY A 192 3.66 21.52 -2.15
CA GLY A 192 3.88 21.27 -3.58
C GLY A 192 3.01 20.14 -4.14
N ASN A 193 2.44 19.31 -3.27
CA ASN A 193 1.66 18.13 -3.61
C ASN A 193 2.40 17.17 -4.58
N THR A 194 3.72 17.06 -4.41
CA THR A 194 4.58 16.21 -5.22
C THR A 194 5.04 14.98 -4.46
N THR A 195 5.42 13.93 -5.19
CA THR A 195 6.00 12.71 -4.58
C THR A 195 7.24 13.03 -3.73
N ALA A 196 8.02 14.04 -4.13
CA ALA A 196 9.20 14.50 -3.39
C ALA A 196 8.82 15.12 -2.04
N ASP A 197 7.82 15.99 -2.01
CA ASP A 197 7.34 16.62 -0.75
C ASP A 197 6.84 15.58 0.25
N TYR A 198 6.06 14.61 -0.22
CA TYR A 198 5.58 13.51 0.62
C TYR A 198 6.73 12.66 1.15
N THR A 199 7.70 12.32 0.28
CA THR A 199 8.89 11.53 0.64
C THR A 199 9.72 12.25 1.67
N GLU A 200 9.98 13.55 1.49
CA GLU A 200 10.74 14.38 2.43
C GLU A 200 10.06 14.46 3.79
N THR A 201 8.75 14.68 3.83
CA THR A 201 7.98 14.71 5.08
C THR A 201 8.06 13.38 5.81
N ILE A 202 7.88 12.25 5.11
CA ILE A 202 7.99 10.91 5.68
C ILE A 202 9.39 10.68 6.28
N GLN A 203 10.44 11.03 5.54
CA GLN A 203 11.82 10.91 6.01
C GLN A 203 12.13 11.83 7.19
N ASN A 204 11.56 13.05 7.21
CA ASN A 204 11.71 13.97 8.34
C ASN A 204 11.09 13.41 9.61
N ILE A 205 9.86 12.85 9.52
CA ILE A 205 9.23 12.17 10.65
C ILE A 205 10.10 11.00 11.13
N ALA A 206 10.56 10.13 10.22
CA ALA A 206 11.40 8.99 10.57
C ALA A 206 12.67 9.44 11.34
N ARG A 207 13.37 10.47 10.84
CA ARG A 207 14.57 11.03 11.49
C ARG A 207 14.30 11.59 12.88
N GLN A 208 13.17 12.28 13.08
CA GLN A 208 12.80 12.84 14.40
C GLN A 208 12.60 11.76 15.46
N PHE A 209 12.15 10.57 15.06
CA PHE A 209 11.89 9.45 15.96
C PHE A 209 12.98 8.37 15.91
N GLY A 210 14.12 8.62 15.25
CA GLY A 210 15.24 7.69 15.19
C GLY A 210 14.95 6.41 14.40
N ILE A 211 13.98 6.44 13.48
CA ILE A 211 13.63 5.30 12.61
C ILE A 211 14.65 5.24 11.49
N SER A 212 15.30 4.08 11.33
CA SER A 212 16.31 3.86 10.30
C SER A 212 15.71 3.77 8.90
N GLU A 213 16.52 3.96 7.87
CA GLU A 213 16.09 3.77 6.49
C GLU A 213 15.65 2.32 6.22
N ASP A 214 16.31 1.35 6.85
CA ASP A 214 15.96 -0.08 6.73
C ASP A 214 14.59 -0.41 7.35
N ASP A 215 14.18 0.36 8.37
CA ASP A 215 12.88 0.22 9.02
C ASP A 215 11.78 1.07 8.37
N MET A 216 12.12 1.84 7.34
CA MET A 216 11.18 2.68 6.61
C MET A 216 10.89 2.09 5.22
N ASN A 217 9.61 1.95 4.91
CA ASN A 217 9.15 1.58 3.56
C ASN A 217 8.18 2.64 3.04
N ILE A 218 8.54 3.29 1.95
CA ILE A 218 7.70 4.29 1.27
C ILE A 218 6.94 3.60 0.14
N ASN A 219 5.63 3.79 0.08
CA ASN A 219 4.75 3.25 -0.96
C ASN A 219 4.87 4.09 -2.25
N LYS A 220 5.98 3.89 -2.96
CA LYS A 220 6.32 4.66 -4.15
C LYS A 220 5.26 4.53 -5.26
N GLU A 221 4.69 3.34 -5.41
CA GLU A 221 3.65 3.05 -6.41
C GLU A 221 2.39 3.87 -6.12
N TYR A 222 1.94 3.87 -4.88
CA TYR A 222 0.77 4.66 -4.47
C TYR A 222 1.04 6.16 -4.60
N LEU A 223 2.21 6.64 -4.15
CA LEU A 223 2.58 8.04 -4.25
C LEU A 223 2.68 8.48 -5.72
N ALA A 224 3.33 7.71 -6.57
CA ALA A 224 3.48 8.04 -8.00
C ALA A 224 2.15 8.04 -8.76
N ALA A 225 1.19 7.22 -8.34
CA ALA A 225 -0.15 7.21 -8.94
C ALA A 225 -1.01 8.40 -8.51
N ASN A 226 -0.80 8.94 -7.29
CA ASN A 226 -1.69 9.93 -6.70
C ASN A 226 -1.10 11.35 -6.66
N TYR A 227 0.22 11.51 -6.83
CA TYR A 227 0.92 12.78 -6.72
C TYR A 227 1.88 12.99 -7.89
N VAL A 228 2.14 14.25 -8.20
CA VAL A 228 3.02 14.62 -9.34
C VAL A 228 4.47 14.28 -9.00
N ASP A 229 5.14 13.57 -9.89
CA ASP A 229 6.60 13.41 -9.82
C ASP A 229 7.28 14.62 -10.47
N PRO A 230 8.05 15.43 -9.73
CA PRO A 230 8.74 16.58 -10.26
C PRO A 230 9.69 16.25 -11.41
N ALA A 231 10.26 15.05 -11.43
CA ALA A 231 11.16 14.60 -12.50
C ALA A 231 10.45 14.42 -13.86
N THR A 232 9.13 14.24 -13.86
CA THR A 232 8.35 14.09 -15.09
C THR A 232 8.04 15.43 -15.77
N ILE A 233 8.05 16.55 -15.03
CA ILE A 233 7.68 17.88 -15.54
C ILE A 233 8.58 18.32 -16.70
N PRO A 234 9.94 18.28 -16.60
CA PRO A 234 10.81 18.64 -17.70
C PRO A 234 10.62 17.78 -18.94
N VAL A 235 10.32 16.49 -18.75
CA VAL A 235 10.07 15.56 -19.86
C VAL A 235 8.79 15.94 -20.60
N ILE A 236 7.71 16.23 -19.87
CA ILE A 236 6.43 16.66 -20.46
C ILE A 236 6.60 17.98 -21.22
N VAL A 237 7.29 18.96 -20.62
CA VAL A 237 7.58 20.25 -21.25
C VAL A 237 8.41 20.03 -22.53
N GLY A 238 9.44 19.17 -22.49
CA GLY A 238 10.26 18.85 -23.67
C GLY A 238 9.44 18.23 -24.80
N ILE A 239 8.58 17.28 -24.49
CA ILE A 239 7.67 16.66 -25.46
C ILE A 239 6.73 17.72 -26.06
N MET A 240 6.13 18.58 -25.24
CA MET A 240 5.26 19.67 -25.71
C MET A 240 5.98 20.62 -26.67
N LEU A 241 7.21 21.00 -26.36
CA LEU A 241 8.04 21.85 -27.25
C LEU A 241 8.29 21.16 -28.60
N ILE A 242 8.63 19.88 -28.60
CA ILE A 242 8.84 19.11 -29.84
C ILE A 242 7.57 19.09 -30.70
N VAL A 243 6.41 18.83 -30.06
CA VAL A 243 5.12 18.80 -30.76
C VAL A 243 4.75 20.15 -31.33
N VAL A 244 4.98 21.26 -30.62
CA VAL A 244 4.76 22.63 -31.10
C VAL A 244 5.66 22.93 -32.27
N LEU A 245 6.96 22.62 -32.18
CA LEU A 245 7.91 22.83 -33.28
C LEU A 245 7.54 22.02 -34.52
N ALA A 246 7.17 20.76 -34.36
CA ALA A 246 6.70 19.89 -35.44
C ALA A 246 5.44 20.45 -36.12
N GLY A 247 4.59 21.17 -35.39
CA GLY A 247 3.41 21.87 -35.96
C GLY A 247 3.77 23.15 -36.71
N ILE A 248 4.73 23.91 -36.20
CA ILE A 248 5.13 25.21 -36.84
C ILE A 248 5.83 25.01 -38.17
N ILE A 249 6.71 23.99 -38.28
CA ILE A 249 7.52 23.77 -39.50
C ILE A 249 6.66 23.58 -40.76
N PRO A 250 5.64 22.74 -40.81
CA PRO A 250 4.77 22.61 -41.98
C PRO A 250 3.98 23.86 -42.28
N ILE A 251 3.50 24.56 -41.25
CA ILE A 251 2.77 25.84 -41.43
C ILE A 251 3.67 26.88 -42.08
N TYR A 252 4.87 27.05 -41.53
CA TYR A 252 5.88 27.96 -42.12
C TYR A 252 6.21 27.60 -43.57
N SER A 253 6.40 26.32 -43.87
CA SER A 253 6.69 25.84 -45.21
C SER A 253 5.58 26.16 -46.19
N VAL A 254 4.32 26.01 -45.80
CA VAL A 254 3.15 26.36 -46.65
C VAL A 254 3.11 27.87 -46.92
N PHE A 255 3.28 28.69 -45.87
CA PHE A 255 3.31 30.16 -46.04
C PHE A 255 4.48 30.60 -46.90
N PHE A 256 5.68 30.05 -46.71
CA PHE A 256 6.87 30.37 -47.50
C PHE A 256 6.67 30.07 -48.97
N VAL A 257 6.11 28.92 -49.34
CA VAL A 257 5.81 28.57 -50.74
C VAL A 257 4.75 29.51 -51.32
N PHE A 258 3.70 29.81 -50.55
CA PHE A 258 2.64 30.73 -50.98
C PHE A 258 3.18 32.15 -51.27
N PHE A 259 4.01 32.72 -50.39
CA PHE A 259 4.60 34.03 -50.59
C PHE A 259 5.60 34.04 -51.76
N LYS A 260 6.37 32.96 -51.92
CA LYS A 260 7.32 32.84 -53.04
C LYS A 260 6.62 32.74 -54.42
N GLN A 261 5.47 32.08 -54.46
CA GLN A 261 4.66 32.01 -55.69
C GLN A 261 4.02 33.35 -56.02
N ARG A 262 3.53 34.08 -55.01
CA ARG A 262 2.91 35.40 -55.23
C ARG A 262 3.93 36.49 -55.62
N GLY A 263 5.15 36.44 -55.09
CA GLY A 263 6.21 37.35 -55.43
C GLY A 263 6.82 37.17 -56.87
N ARG A 264 6.43 36.04 -57.54
CA ARG A 264 6.80 35.81 -58.95
C ARG A 264 5.72 36.25 -59.93
N ALA A 265 4.56 36.71 -59.44
CA ALA A 265 3.44 37.16 -60.27
C ALA A 265 3.34 38.70 -60.40
N PHE A 266 4.32 39.41 -59.84
CA PHE A 266 4.59 40.80 -60.01
C PHE A 266 6.03 40.97 -60.58
#